data_f18708cf57fe2d69d4e89fc198ccd830
#
_entry.id   f18708cf57fe2d69d4e89fc198ccd830
#
_cell.length_a   1.000
_cell.length_b   1.000
_cell.length_c   1.000
_cell.angle_alpha   90.00
_cell.angle_beta   90.00
_cell.angle_gamma   90.00
#
_symmetry.space_group_name_H-M   'P 1'
#
loop_
_entity.id
_entity.type
_entity.pdbx_description
1 polymer ?
#
loop_
_entity_poly.entity_id
_entity_poly.type
_entity_poly.pdbx_seq_one_letter_code
_entity_poly.pdbx_strand_id
1 'polypeptide(L)'
;SDLKKRKMDNYQEFARVYDTIMDDELYDAWHQFSRDHLPPQTHDILELACGTGKLSIKFAKDGYAVTGLDLSEEMLTIAYNRALEELEDAVGIGFIEGDMRDLSNVGTYDAVTCYSDSICYMPDRKAVQEVFDGVWNCLNPGGTFIFDVHSVHQIDRVFPGYAYHENEEEFAFIWDSFPGEKAHSITHELTFFVKDAEGKFERRDEVHEERTYSIDNYLTMLDNAGFVNISVHADFKDTIPTESDESARWFFIAHKD
;
A
#
# COMPACT_ATOMS: atom_id res chain seq x y z
N SER A 1 -8.12 -30.52 7.21
CA SER A 1 -7.04 -31.25 7.88
C SER A 1 -6.37 -30.33 8.91
N ASP A 2 -5.77 -30.93 9.93
CA ASP A 2 -5.07 -30.22 11.03
C ASP A 2 -3.97 -29.28 10.50
N LEU A 3 -3.33 -29.62 9.38
CA LEU A 3 -2.33 -28.80 8.71
C LEU A 3 -2.94 -27.51 8.14
N LYS A 4 -4.12 -27.57 7.53
CA LYS A 4 -4.83 -26.38 7.03
C LYS A 4 -5.31 -25.50 8.17
N LYS A 5 -5.77 -26.10 9.26
CA LYS A 5 -6.21 -25.38 10.45
C LYS A 5 -5.04 -24.66 11.13
N ARG A 6 -3.89 -25.35 11.31
CA ARG A 6 -2.65 -24.74 11.86
C ARG A 6 -2.14 -23.61 11.00
N LYS A 7 -2.20 -23.75 9.67
CA LYS A 7 -1.78 -22.70 8.73
C LYS A 7 -2.69 -21.47 8.83
N MET A 8 -4.00 -21.67 8.96
CA MET A 8 -4.97 -20.57 9.16
C MET A 8 -4.81 -19.90 10.51
N ASP A 9 -4.60 -20.66 11.59
CA ASP A 9 -4.38 -20.11 12.95
C ASP A 9 -3.10 -19.27 12.97
N ASN A 10 -2.02 -19.70 12.32
CA ASN A 10 -0.77 -18.96 12.21
C ASN A 10 -0.95 -17.65 11.40
N TYR A 11 -1.76 -17.67 10.34
CA TYR A 11 -2.08 -16.47 9.57
C TYR A 11 -2.87 -15.44 10.38
N GLN A 12 -3.84 -15.90 11.18
CA GLN A 12 -4.64 -15.02 12.04
C GLN A 12 -3.80 -14.36 13.13
N GLU A 13 -2.89 -15.10 13.75
CA GLU A 13 -1.99 -14.56 14.78
C GLU A 13 -1.00 -13.55 14.19
N PHE A 14 -0.40 -13.87 13.05
CA PHE A 14 0.49 -12.96 12.33
C PHE A 14 -0.25 -11.69 11.89
N ALA A 15 -1.46 -11.83 11.36
CA ALA A 15 -2.29 -10.70 10.97
C ALA A 15 -2.57 -9.75 12.13
N ARG A 16 -2.91 -10.30 13.28
CA ARG A 16 -3.17 -9.51 14.48
C ARG A 16 -1.94 -8.73 14.93
N VAL A 17 -0.76 -9.35 14.90
CA VAL A 17 0.50 -8.69 15.22
C VAL A 17 0.82 -7.61 14.18
N TYR A 18 0.68 -7.92 12.90
CA TYR A 18 0.88 -6.98 11.81
C TYR A 18 -0.02 -5.75 11.95
N ASP A 19 -1.31 -5.96 12.23
CA ASP A 19 -2.27 -4.89 12.47
C ASP A 19 -1.95 -4.05 13.71
N THR A 20 -1.38 -4.66 14.75
CA THR A 20 -0.95 -3.96 15.97
C THR A 20 0.26 -3.06 15.71
N ILE A 21 1.19 -3.51 14.86
CA ILE A 21 2.40 -2.76 14.49
C ILE A 21 2.06 -1.63 13.52
N MET A 22 1.12 -1.86 12.58
CA MET A 22 0.67 -0.85 11.63
C MET A 22 -0.18 0.20 12.33
N ASP A 23 0.15 1.46 12.10
CA ASP A 23 -0.54 2.60 12.70
C ASP A 23 -1.94 2.80 12.07
N ASP A 24 -3.00 2.59 12.87
CA ASP A 24 -4.37 2.81 12.45
C ASP A 24 -4.66 4.26 12.06
N GLU A 25 -3.94 5.23 12.65
CA GLU A 25 -4.08 6.64 12.31
C GLU A 25 -3.65 6.91 10.85
N LEU A 26 -2.67 6.17 10.33
CA LEU A 26 -2.26 6.28 8.93
C LEU A 26 -3.38 5.81 7.99
N TYR A 27 -4.05 4.71 8.30
CA TYR A 27 -5.19 4.25 7.49
C TYR A 27 -6.33 5.26 7.49
N ASP A 28 -6.63 5.86 8.63
CA ASP A 28 -7.61 6.93 8.73
C ASP A 28 -7.21 8.15 7.90
N ALA A 29 -5.92 8.50 7.91
CA ALA A 29 -5.39 9.60 7.11
C ALA A 29 -5.46 9.33 5.60
N TRP A 30 -5.10 8.14 5.13
CA TRP A 30 -5.26 7.74 3.72
C TRP A 30 -6.73 7.73 3.29
N HIS A 31 -7.60 7.25 4.16
CA HIS A 31 -9.05 7.24 3.92
C HIS A 31 -9.58 8.65 3.75
N GLN A 32 -9.26 9.56 4.68
CA GLN A 32 -9.70 10.94 4.62
C GLN A 32 -9.12 11.68 3.42
N PHE A 33 -7.84 11.49 3.13
CA PHE A 33 -7.19 12.07 1.95
C PHE A 33 -7.88 11.64 0.65
N SER A 34 -8.23 10.36 0.54
CA SER A 34 -8.96 9.84 -0.61
C SER A 34 -10.36 10.46 -0.73
N ARG A 35 -11.10 10.54 0.36
CA ARG A 35 -12.44 11.16 0.37
C ARG A 35 -12.40 12.61 -0.05
N ASP A 36 -11.37 13.35 0.39
CA ASP A 36 -11.21 14.78 0.06
C ASP A 36 -10.88 15.01 -1.42
N HIS A 37 -10.27 14.03 -2.10
CA HIS A 37 -9.74 14.19 -3.45
C HIS A 37 -10.41 13.33 -4.53
N LEU A 38 -11.21 12.33 -4.16
CA LEU A 38 -11.97 11.54 -5.13
C LEU A 38 -13.16 12.36 -5.64
N PRO A 39 -13.38 12.40 -6.97
CA PRO A 39 -14.55 13.06 -7.53
C PRO A 39 -15.87 12.48 -7.00
N PRO A 40 -16.92 13.32 -6.83
CA PRO A 40 -18.21 12.88 -6.28
C PRO A 40 -18.88 11.74 -7.05
N GLN A 41 -18.62 11.61 -8.35
CA GLN A 41 -19.17 10.58 -9.21
C GLN A 41 -18.44 9.25 -9.12
N THR A 42 -17.36 9.15 -8.35
CA THR A 42 -16.61 7.91 -8.15
C THR A 42 -17.48 6.83 -7.55
N HIS A 43 -17.53 5.66 -8.18
CA HIS A 43 -18.28 4.51 -7.70
C HIS A 43 -17.40 3.28 -7.49
N ASP A 44 -16.63 2.91 -8.52
CA ASP A 44 -15.78 1.72 -8.51
C ASP A 44 -14.33 2.09 -8.22
N ILE A 45 -13.76 1.50 -7.17
CA ILE A 45 -12.37 1.72 -6.74
C ILE A 45 -11.59 0.42 -6.82
N LEU A 46 -10.40 0.48 -7.43
CA LEU A 46 -9.38 -0.56 -7.34
C LEU A 46 -8.29 -0.09 -6.36
N GLU A 47 -8.09 -0.83 -5.27
CA GLU A 47 -6.98 -0.60 -4.35
C GLU A 47 -5.84 -1.56 -4.67
N LEU A 48 -4.72 -1.04 -5.15
CA LEU A 48 -3.50 -1.80 -5.40
C LEU A 48 -2.73 -2.02 -4.10
N ALA A 49 -2.11 -3.19 -3.96
CA ALA A 49 -1.37 -3.59 -2.76
C ALA A 49 -2.23 -3.43 -1.49
N CYS A 50 -3.41 -4.00 -1.51
CA CYS A 50 -4.42 -3.80 -0.47
C CYS A 50 -4.07 -4.45 0.89
N GLY A 51 -3.10 -5.34 0.93
CA GLY A 51 -2.65 -5.99 2.15
C GLY A 51 -3.77 -6.68 2.90
N THR A 52 -3.93 -6.37 4.18
CA THR A 52 -4.96 -6.96 5.06
C THR A 52 -6.36 -6.34 4.87
N GLY A 53 -6.54 -5.45 3.89
CA GLY A 53 -7.83 -4.93 3.48
C GLY A 53 -8.41 -3.81 4.34
N LYS A 54 -7.66 -3.25 5.28
CA LYS A 54 -8.17 -2.20 6.19
C LYS A 54 -8.74 -1.00 5.44
N LEU A 55 -8.02 -0.49 4.45
CA LEU A 55 -8.46 0.67 3.68
C LEU A 55 -9.57 0.31 2.70
N SER A 56 -9.45 -0.83 2.01
CA SER A 56 -10.51 -1.33 1.12
C SER A 56 -11.85 -1.44 1.84
N ILE A 57 -11.87 -1.94 3.07
CA ILE A 57 -13.08 -2.07 3.88
C ILE A 57 -13.63 -0.69 4.27
N LYS A 58 -12.77 0.27 4.59
CA LYS A 58 -13.23 1.65 4.87
C LYS A 58 -13.93 2.26 3.65
N PHE A 59 -13.40 2.05 2.45
CA PHE A 59 -14.06 2.48 1.21
C PHE A 59 -15.41 1.77 0.99
N ALA A 60 -15.46 0.47 1.22
CA ALA A 60 -16.72 -0.29 1.09
C ALA A 60 -17.78 0.20 2.08
N LYS A 61 -17.39 0.54 3.30
CA LYS A 61 -18.30 1.14 4.30
C LYS A 61 -18.85 2.50 3.87
N ASP A 62 -18.10 3.24 3.06
CA ASP A 62 -18.56 4.52 2.49
C ASP A 62 -19.52 4.34 1.32
N GLY A 63 -19.73 3.12 0.85
CA GLY A 63 -20.63 2.80 -0.25
C GLY A 63 -19.94 2.65 -1.61
N TYR A 64 -18.62 2.74 -1.70
CA TYR A 64 -17.90 2.41 -2.93
C TYR A 64 -17.95 0.91 -3.21
N ALA A 65 -17.96 0.54 -4.48
CA ALA A 65 -17.68 -0.82 -4.91
C ALA A 65 -16.16 -0.99 -5.03
N VAL A 66 -15.59 -1.87 -4.24
CA VAL A 66 -14.13 -1.96 -4.07
C VAL A 66 -13.60 -3.30 -4.53
N THR A 67 -12.51 -3.26 -5.29
CA THR A 67 -11.69 -4.43 -5.57
C THR A 67 -10.30 -4.17 -4.99
N GLY A 68 -9.84 -5.05 -4.11
CA GLY A 68 -8.48 -5.04 -3.58
C GLY A 68 -7.61 -6.03 -4.36
N LEU A 69 -6.39 -5.61 -4.72
CA LEU A 69 -5.41 -6.45 -5.39
C LEU A 69 -4.13 -6.52 -4.56
N ASP A 70 -3.62 -7.73 -4.37
CA ASP A 70 -2.35 -7.96 -3.68
C ASP A 70 -1.64 -9.19 -4.24
N LEU A 71 -0.31 -9.22 -4.16
CA LEU A 71 0.50 -10.37 -4.53
C LEU A 71 0.37 -11.54 -3.55
N SER A 72 0.05 -11.25 -2.30
CA SER A 72 0.08 -12.19 -1.20
C SER A 72 -1.29 -12.85 -0.98
N GLU A 73 -1.38 -14.13 -1.27
CA GLU A 73 -2.56 -14.95 -0.94
C GLU A 73 -2.87 -14.90 0.57
N GLU A 74 -1.82 -14.90 1.42
CA GLU A 74 -1.95 -14.77 2.87
C GLU A 74 -2.66 -13.48 3.27
N MET A 75 -2.21 -12.34 2.72
CA MET A 75 -2.82 -11.04 2.98
C MET A 75 -4.27 -10.98 2.50
N LEU A 76 -4.56 -11.53 1.33
CA LEU A 76 -5.92 -11.56 0.79
C LEU A 76 -6.86 -12.44 1.60
N THR A 77 -6.37 -13.54 2.14
CA THR A 77 -7.15 -14.40 3.06
C THR A 77 -7.55 -13.62 4.31
N ILE A 78 -6.62 -12.88 4.89
CA ILE A 78 -6.87 -12.01 6.03
C ILE A 78 -7.89 -10.92 5.67
N ALA A 79 -7.69 -10.27 4.53
CA ALA A 79 -8.58 -9.22 4.04
C ALA A 79 -10.01 -9.72 3.82
N TYR A 80 -10.15 -10.87 3.21
CA TYR A 80 -11.46 -11.50 2.98
C TYR A 80 -12.17 -11.86 4.29
N ASN A 81 -11.46 -12.46 5.24
CA ASN A 81 -12.03 -12.80 6.55
C ASN A 81 -12.44 -11.55 7.32
N ARG A 82 -11.64 -10.49 7.26
CA ARG A 82 -11.99 -9.19 7.84
C ARG A 82 -13.26 -8.60 7.21
N ALA A 83 -13.36 -8.67 5.89
CA ALA A 83 -14.54 -8.19 5.18
C ALA A 83 -15.81 -8.94 5.59
N LEU A 84 -15.72 -10.26 5.78
CA LEU A 84 -16.84 -11.07 6.28
C LEU A 84 -17.29 -10.66 7.69
N GLU A 85 -16.34 -10.27 8.55
CA GLU A 85 -16.64 -9.84 9.91
C GLU A 85 -17.19 -8.42 9.99
N GLU A 86 -16.70 -7.50 9.15
CA GLU A 86 -16.99 -6.07 9.25
C GLU A 86 -18.06 -5.58 8.29
N LEU A 87 -18.36 -6.34 7.22
CA LEU A 87 -19.36 -6.00 6.20
C LEU A 87 -20.39 -7.12 6.12
N GLU A 88 -21.66 -6.76 6.00
CA GLU A 88 -22.73 -7.72 5.83
C GLU A 88 -22.52 -8.52 4.54
N ASP A 89 -22.29 -9.84 4.67
CA ASP A 89 -22.02 -10.76 3.56
C ASP A 89 -20.88 -10.32 2.62
N ALA A 90 -19.94 -9.50 3.13
CA ALA A 90 -18.88 -8.89 2.33
C ALA A 90 -19.39 -8.16 1.08
N VAL A 91 -20.55 -7.49 1.20
CA VAL A 91 -21.16 -6.74 0.10
C VAL A 91 -20.30 -5.53 -0.29
N GLY A 92 -20.13 -5.34 -1.59
CA GLY A 92 -19.41 -4.18 -2.15
C GLY A 92 -17.90 -4.32 -2.16
N ILE A 93 -17.36 -5.51 -1.85
CA ILE A 93 -15.91 -5.74 -1.86
C ILE A 93 -15.55 -7.09 -2.48
N GLY A 94 -14.47 -7.11 -3.24
CA GLY A 94 -13.85 -8.32 -3.77
C GLY A 94 -12.35 -8.20 -3.74
N PHE A 95 -11.64 -9.32 -3.87
CA PHE A 95 -10.18 -9.37 -3.83
C PHE A 95 -9.63 -10.19 -4.99
N ILE A 96 -8.52 -9.74 -5.56
CA ILE A 96 -7.81 -10.39 -6.66
C ILE A 96 -6.36 -10.59 -6.27
N GLU A 97 -5.85 -11.81 -6.42
CA GLU A 97 -4.42 -12.08 -6.36
C GLU A 97 -3.79 -11.68 -7.69
N GLY A 98 -2.79 -10.81 -7.65
CA GLY A 98 -2.13 -10.35 -8.85
C GLY A 98 -0.97 -9.41 -8.60
N ASP A 99 -0.23 -9.16 -9.67
CA ASP A 99 0.89 -8.23 -9.72
C ASP A 99 0.40 -6.90 -10.29
N MET A 100 0.61 -5.80 -9.59
CA MET A 100 0.18 -4.48 -10.06
C MET A 100 0.90 -4.00 -11.33
N ARG A 101 1.96 -4.71 -11.76
CA ARG A 101 2.60 -4.45 -13.07
C ARG A 101 1.82 -5.02 -14.24
N ASP A 102 0.84 -5.87 -14.00
CA ASP A 102 -0.04 -6.43 -15.03
C ASP A 102 -1.51 -6.33 -14.58
N LEU A 103 -2.16 -5.28 -15.02
CA LEU A 103 -3.57 -4.98 -14.72
C LEU A 103 -4.50 -5.28 -15.90
N SER A 104 -4.05 -6.07 -16.88
CA SER A 104 -4.78 -6.32 -18.12
C SER A 104 -6.14 -7.02 -17.93
N ASN A 105 -6.32 -7.76 -16.83
CA ASN A 105 -7.52 -8.59 -16.59
C ASN A 105 -8.29 -8.19 -15.34
N VAL A 106 -8.06 -7.01 -14.78
CA VAL A 106 -8.70 -6.60 -13.50
C VAL A 106 -10.04 -5.90 -13.68
N GLY A 107 -10.43 -5.56 -14.92
CA GLY A 107 -11.62 -4.77 -15.20
C GLY A 107 -11.34 -3.27 -15.31
N THR A 108 -12.38 -2.45 -15.17
CA THR A 108 -12.30 -1.00 -15.28
C THR A 108 -12.86 -0.32 -14.04
N TYR A 109 -12.30 0.85 -13.70
CA TYR A 109 -12.59 1.52 -12.43
C TYR A 109 -12.68 3.03 -12.62
N ASP A 110 -13.41 3.70 -11.72
CA ASP A 110 -13.48 5.16 -11.66
C ASP A 110 -12.29 5.76 -10.93
N ALA A 111 -11.70 5.00 -10.01
CA ALA A 111 -10.52 5.39 -9.29
C ALA A 111 -9.62 4.20 -9.00
N VAL A 112 -8.31 4.46 -8.94
CA VAL A 112 -7.30 3.52 -8.47
C VAL A 112 -6.51 4.21 -7.37
N THR A 113 -6.31 3.51 -6.25
CA THR A 113 -5.45 3.95 -5.15
C THR A 113 -4.29 2.98 -4.94
N CYS A 114 -3.12 3.51 -4.57
CA CYS A 114 -1.95 2.71 -4.24
C CYS A 114 -1.16 3.41 -3.14
N TYR A 115 -1.43 3.07 -1.89
CA TYR A 115 -0.86 3.74 -0.73
C TYR A 115 0.21 2.91 -0.01
N SER A 116 0.66 3.43 1.11
CA SER A 116 1.69 2.81 1.95
C SER A 116 2.99 2.55 1.20
N ASP A 117 3.42 3.57 0.42
CA ASP A 117 4.66 3.52 -0.36
C ASP A 117 4.83 2.27 -1.24
N SER A 118 3.74 1.61 -1.60
CA SER A 118 3.78 0.34 -2.35
C SER A 118 4.45 0.48 -3.72
N ILE A 119 4.35 1.64 -4.37
CA ILE A 119 5.08 1.94 -5.62
C ILE A 119 6.61 1.86 -5.42
N CYS A 120 7.10 2.18 -4.22
CA CYS A 120 8.53 2.14 -3.91
C CYS A 120 9.12 0.72 -3.94
N TYR A 121 8.28 -0.32 -3.88
CA TYR A 121 8.73 -1.71 -4.02
C TYR A 121 9.06 -2.11 -5.45
N MET A 122 8.71 -1.30 -6.44
CA MET A 122 9.09 -1.58 -7.83
C MET A 122 10.60 -1.49 -8.00
N PRO A 123 11.23 -2.51 -8.64
CA PRO A 123 12.69 -2.62 -8.67
C PRO A 123 13.38 -1.54 -9.50
N ASP A 124 12.69 -0.97 -10.46
CA ASP A 124 13.25 0.04 -11.37
C ASP A 124 12.16 0.93 -11.98
N ARG A 125 12.58 1.93 -12.76
CA ARG A 125 11.68 2.87 -13.43
C ARG A 125 10.76 2.19 -14.44
N LYS A 126 11.23 1.15 -15.11
CA LYS A 126 10.43 0.39 -16.05
C LYS A 126 9.22 -0.24 -15.37
N ALA A 127 9.44 -0.84 -14.19
CA ALA A 127 8.36 -1.44 -13.40
C ALA A 127 7.35 -0.39 -12.92
N VAL A 128 7.81 0.78 -12.49
CA VAL A 128 6.92 1.90 -12.13
C VAL A 128 6.08 2.33 -13.34
N GLN A 129 6.72 2.47 -14.51
CA GLN A 129 6.02 2.84 -15.74
C GLN A 129 4.96 1.79 -16.14
N GLU A 130 5.26 0.51 -15.99
CA GLU A 130 4.30 -0.58 -16.22
C GLU A 130 3.05 -0.44 -15.33
N VAL A 131 3.25 -0.11 -14.05
CA VAL A 131 2.14 0.15 -13.13
C VAL A 131 1.31 1.34 -13.61
N PHE A 132 1.95 2.46 -13.93
CA PHE A 132 1.24 3.68 -14.37
C PHE A 132 0.49 3.47 -15.67
N ASP A 133 1.09 2.79 -16.64
CA ASP A 133 0.44 2.44 -17.91
C ASP A 133 -0.77 1.54 -17.67
N GLY A 134 -0.64 0.53 -16.84
CA GLY A 134 -1.73 -0.38 -16.49
C GLY A 134 -2.87 0.31 -15.77
N VAL A 135 -2.57 1.22 -14.85
CA VAL A 135 -3.58 2.02 -14.15
C VAL A 135 -4.35 2.90 -15.14
N TRP A 136 -3.64 3.59 -16.01
CA TRP A 136 -4.29 4.41 -17.03
C TRP A 136 -5.25 3.58 -17.90
N ASN A 137 -4.82 2.40 -18.32
CA ASN A 137 -5.63 1.52 -19.15
C ASN A 137 -6.87 0.98 -18.43
N CYS A 138 -6.80 0.72 -17.13
CA CYS A 138 -7.95 0.20 -16.37
C CYS A 138 -8.85 1.30 -15.78
N LEU A 139 -8.50 2.56 -15.94
CA LEU A 139 -9.35 3.68 -15.54
C LEU A 139 -10.40 3.99 -16.63
N ASN A 140 -11.62 4.23 -16.19
CA ASN A 140 -12.66 4.82 -17.04
C ASN A 140 -12.27 6.26 -17.42
N PRO A 141 -12.77 6.79 -18.56
CA PRO A 141 -12.61 8.21 -18.85
C PRO A 141 -13.12 9.08 -17.69
N GLY A 142 -12.35 10.09 -17.33
CA GLY A 142 -12.62 10.92 -16.13
C GLY A 142 -12.15 10.31 -14.83
N GLY A 143 -11.49 9.16 -14.86
CA GLY A 143 -10.99 8.45 -13.67
C GLY A 143 -9.82 9.13 -12.99
N THR A 144 -9.59 8.76 -11.74
CA THR A 144 -8.57 9.35 -10.86
C THR A 144 -7.63 8.28 -10.32
N PHE A 145 -6.34 8.57 -10.33
CA PHE A 145 -5.30 7.75 -9.71
C PHE A 145 -4.66 8.52 -8.56
N ILE A 146 -4.63 7.92 -7.37
CA ILE A 146 -3.98 8.50 -6.19
C ILE A 146 -2.97 7.48 -5.66
N PHE A 147 -1.73 7.90 -5.47
CA PHE A 147 -0.72 7.08 -4.83
C PHE A 147 0.21 7.91 -3.98
N ASP A 148 0.93 7.25 -3.09
CA ASP A 148 2.00 7.88 -2.33
C ASP A 148 3.33 7.16 -2.51
N VAL A 149 4.39 7.88 -2.24
CA VAL A 149 5.76 7.38 -2.22
C VAL A 149 6.51 8.02 -1.05
N HIS A 150 7.53 7.36 -0.57
CA HIS A 150 8.50 8.03 0.28
C HIS A 150 9.20 9.14 -0.51
N SER A 151 9.44 10.27 0.15
CA SER A 151 10.27 11.33 -0.42
C SER A 151 11.73 10.89 -0.54
N VAL A 152 12.51 11.57 -1.36
CA VAL A 152 13.96 11.36 -1.44
C VAL A 152 14.61 11.62 -0.08
N HIS A 153 14.17 12.66 0.64
CA HIS A 153 14.65 12.96 1.99
C HIS A 153 14.43 11.78 2.95
N GLN A 154 13.25 11.18 2.94
CA GLN A 154 12.93 10.04 3.82
C GLN A 154 13.84 8.84 3.56
N ILE A 155 14.06 8.50 2.30
CA ILE A 155 14.89 7.36 1.91
C ILE A 155 16.37 7.62 2.15
N ASP A 156 16.87 8.81 1.77
CA ASP A 156 18.30 9.11 1.79
C ASP A 156 18.82 9.59 3.14
N ARG A 157 17.98 10.25 3.94
CA ARG A 157 18.41 10.95 5.16
C ARG A 157 17.80 10.40 6.44
N VAL A 158 16.55 9.96 6.42
CA VAL A 158 15.85 9.55 7.64
C VAL A 158 16.03 8.07 7.92
N PHE A 159 15.77 7.21 6.93
CA PHE A 159 15.83 5.75 7.13
C PHE A 159 17.24 5.17 7.34
N PRO A 160 18.32 5.65 6.71
CA PRO A 160 19.63 5.03 6.91
C PRO A 160 20.04 4.96 8.40
N GLY A 161 20.29 3.75 8.90
CA GLY A 161 20.63 3.51 10.30
C GLY A 161 19.43 3.55 11.27
N TYR A 162 18.22 3.69 10.79
CA TYR A 162 17.02 3.60 11.63
C TYR A 162 16.91 2.19 12.21
N ALA A 163 16.65 2.13 13.51
CA ALA A 163 16.41 0.88 14.22
C ALA A 163 15.25 1.06 15.19
N TYR A 164 14.37 0.07 15.22
CA TYR A 164 13.20 0.08 16.09
C TYR A 164 12.92 -1.33 16.60
N HIS A 165 12.41 -1.44 17.83
CA HIS A 165 11.96 -2.71 18.37
C HIS A 165 10.73 -2.53 19.24
N GLU A 166 9.91 -3.57 19.29
CA GLU A 166 8.84 -3.74 20.26
C GLU A 166 9.00 -5.11 20.94
N ASN A 167 8.77 -5.16 22.24
CA ASN A 167 8.85 -6.41 23.01
C ASN A 167 7.62 -6.51 23.91
N GLU A 168 6.63 -7.24 23.43
CA GLU A 168 5.35 -7.46 24.09
C GLU A 168 5.23 -8.92 24.53
N GLU A 169 4.23 -9.24 25.36
CA GLU A 169 4.00 -10.61 25.82
C GLU A 169 3.70 -11.58 24.67
N GLU A 170 2.91 -11.13 23.69
CA GLU A 170 2.44 -11.97 22.61
C GLU A 170 3.33 -11.93 21.36
N PHE A 171 4.19 -10.93 21.25
CA PHE A 171 5.09 -10.79 20.12
C PHE A 171 6.32 -9.94 20.44
N ALA A 172 7.36 -10.11 19.64
CA ALA A 172 8.48 -9.16 19.54
C ALA A 172 8.75 -8.84 18.09
N PHE A 173 9.21 -7.64 17.84
CA PHE A 173 9.47 -7.13 16.49
C PHE A 173 10.76 -6.33 16.47
N ILE A 174 11.59 -6.59 15.48
CA ILE A 174 12.87 -5.90 15.27
C ILE A 174 12.88 -5.36 13.85
N TRP A 175 13.23 -4.09 13.72
CA TRP A 175 13.37 -3.42 12.43
C TRP A 175 14.71 -2.69 12.36
N ASP A 176 15.50 -3.02 11.35
CA ASP A 176 16.75 -2.32 11.01
C ASP A 176 16.73 -1.87 9.56
N SER A 177 17.20 -0.65 9.30
CA SER A 177 17.24 -0.07 7.95
C SER A 177 18.67 0.26 7.54
N PHE A 178 19.00 -0.12 6.30
CA PHE A 178 20.33 0.04 5.71
C PHE A 178 20.23 0.73 4.35
N PRO A 179 21.20 1.60 3.99
CA PRO A 179 21.22 2.13 2.63
C PRO A 179 21.22 1.03 1.57
N GLY A 180 20.40 1.20 0.53
CA GLY A 180 20.36 0.28 -0.60
C GLY A 180 21.55 0.52 -1.55
N GLU A 181 21.73 -0.38 -2.51
CA GLU A 181 22.80 -0.29 -3.51
C GLU A 181 22.53 0.75 -4.59
N LYS A 182 21.26 0.98 -4.91
CA LYS A 182 20.82 1.91 -5.96
C LYS A 182 20.58 3.31 -5.39
N ALA A 183 20.64 4.31 -6.25
CA ALA A 183 20.30 5.68 -5.87
C ALA A 183 18.88 5.74 -5.28
N HIS A 184 18.72 6.45 -4.18
CA HIS A 184 17.43 6.64 -3.49
C HIS A 184 16.74 5.32 -3.12
N SER A 185 17.54 4.35 -2.63
CA SER A 185 17.03 3.05 -2.18
C SER A 185 17.38 2.77 -0.73
N ILE A 186 16.57 1.94 -0.11
CA ILE A 186 16.73 1.51 1.29
C ILE A 186 16.39 0.01 1.39
N THR A 187 17.07 -0.68 2.30
CA THR A 187 16.75 -2.05 2.66
C THR A 187 16.28 -2.07 4.11
N HIS A 188 15.07 -2.56 4.35
CA HIS A 188 14.55 -2.82 5.68
C HIS A 188 14.62 -4.30 5.98
N GLU A 189 15.24 -4.66 7.09
CA GLU A 189 15.22 -6.02 7.63
C GLU A 189 14.27 -6.06 8.82
N LEU A 190 13.24 -6.90 8.72
CA LEU A 190 12.21 -7.06 9.73
C LEU A 190 12.25 -8.48 10.29
N THR A 191 12.23 -8.62 11.61
CA THR A 191 12.10 -9.91 12.27
C THR A 191 10.94 -9.88 13.24
N PHE A 192 10.02 -10.82 13.07
CA PHE A 192 8.87 -11.02 13.93
C PHE A 192 9.06 -12.30 14.74
N PHE A 193 8.77 -12.24 16.02
CA PHE A 193 8.58 -13.39 16.89
C PHE A 193 7.13 -13.36 17.38
N VAL A 194 6.32 -14.30 16.95
CA VAL A 194 4.89 -14.34 17.26
C VAL A 194 4.57 -15.59 18.08
N LYS A 195 3.94 -15.41 19.23
CA LYS A 195 3.55 -16.49 20.11
C LYS A 195 2.43 -17.32 19.49
N ASP A 196 2.62 -18.61 19.45
CA ASP A 196 1.61 -19.56 18.96
C ASP A 196 0.66 -20.00 20.09
N ALA A 197 -0.32 -20.86 19.74
CA ALA A 197 -1.30 -21.37 20.69
C ALA A 197 -0.70 -22.25 21.80
N GLU A 198 0.52 -22.77 21.62
CA GLU A 198 1.26 -23.58 22.57
C GLU A 198 2.20 -22.78 23.48
N GLY A 199 2.26 -21.45 23.28
CA GLY A 199 3.12 -20.56 24.05
C GLY A 199 4.56 -20.48 23.54
N LYS A 200 4.85 -21.02 22.35
CA LYS A 200 6.16 -20.94 21.69
C LYS A 200 6.15 -19.77 20.73
N PHE A 201 7.34 -19.24 20.40
CA PHE A 201 7.48 -18.16 19.45
C PHE A 201 7.93 -18.69 18.09
N GLU A 202 7.17 -18.33 17.06
CA GLU A 202 7.53 -18.56 15.67
C GLU A 202 8.26 -17.33 15.14
N ARG A 203 9.44 -17.55 14.54
CA ARG A 203 10.23 -16.49 13.91
C ARG A 203 9.85 -16.34 12.45
N ARG A 204 9.67 -15.10 12.00
CA ARG A 204 9.50 -14.77 10.60
C ARG A 204 10.41 -13.59 10.25
N ASP A 205 11.26 -13.76 9.23
CA ASP A 205 12.13 -12.73 8.70
C ASP A 205 11.57 -12.21 7.38
N GLU A 206 11.61 -10.89 7.18
CA GLU A 206 11.24 -10.23 5.95
C GLU A 206 12.32 -9.24 5.56
N VAL A 207 12.58 -9.12 4.26
CA VAL A 207 13.44 -8.09 3.68
C VAL A 207 12.58 -7.25 2.75
N HIS A 208 12.55 -5.94 3.00
CA HIS A 208 11.83 -4.97 2.19
C HIS A 208 12.81 -4.05 1.51
N GLU A 209 12.87 -4.10 0.20
CA GLU A 209 13.69 -3.21 -0.61
C GLU A 209 12.79 -2.17 -1.25
N GLU A 210 13.05 -0.90 -0.98
CA GLU A 210 12.27 0.20 -1.51
C GLU A 210 13.18 1.19 -2.23
N ARG A 211 12.63 1.82 -3.25
CA ARG A 211 13.30 2.84 -4.04
C ARG A 211 12.34 3.96 -4.38
N THR A 212 12.84 5.19 -4.30
CA THR A 212 12.07 6.36 -4.74
C THR A 212 12.83 7.14 -5.81
N TYR A 213 12.17 8.13 -6.38
CA TYR A 213 12.69 8.99 -7.44
C TYR A 213 12.33 10.44 -7.12
N SER A 214 12.92 11.37 -7.89
CA SER A 214 12.53 12.77 -7.79
C SER A 214 11.07 12.99 -8.20
N ILE A 215 10.48 14.08 -7.74
CA ILE A 215 9.13 14.49 -8.14
C ILE A 215 9.04 14.60 -9.67
N ASP A 216 10.01 15.22 -10.30
CA ASP A 216 10.03 15.38 -11.76
C ASP A 216 10.03 14.03 -12.49
N ASN A 217 10.73 13.02 -11.97
CA ASN A 217 10.71 11.67 -12.56
C ASN A 217 9.31 11.04 -12.47
N TYR A 218 8.63 11.16 -11.34
CA TYR A 218 7.25 10.66 -11.20
C TYR A 218 6.30 11.40 -12.14
N LEU A 219 6.40 12.72 -12.24
CA LEU A 219 5.58 13.52 -13.16
C LEU A 219 5.81 13.11 -14.61
N THR A 220 7.06 12.87 -15.02
CA THR A 220 7.39 12.40 -16.35
C THR A 220 6.79 11.03 -16.64
N MET A 221 6.89 10.09 -15.71
CA MET A 221 6.31 8.74 -15.86
C MET A 221 4.78 8.78 -15.94
N LEU A 222 4.12 9.64 -15.16
CA LEU A 222 2.68 9.85 -15.23
C LEU A 222 2.25 10.44 -16.56
N ASP A 223 2.97 11.46 -17.03
CA ASP A 223 2.74 12.08 -18.34
C ASP A 223 2.91 11.07 -19.48
N ASN A 224 3.96 10.27 -19.45
CA ASN A 224 4.20 9.21 -20.42
C ASN A 224 3.07 8.17 -20.48
N ALA A 225 2.40 7.92 -19.36
CA ALA A 225 1.25 7.01 -19.31
C ALA A 225 -0.03 7.63 -19.88
N GLY A 226 -0.10 8.96 -19.99
CA GLY A 226 -1.25 9.70 -20.51
C GLY A 226 -2.04 10.49 -19.46
N PHE A 227 -1.60 10.50 -18.21
CA PHE A 227 -2.27 11.26 -17.16
C PHE A 227 -2.16 12.76 -17.35
N VAL A 228 -3.20 13.47 -16.95
CA VAL A 228 -3.33 14.93 -17.01
C VAL A 228 -3.73 15.49 -15.64
N ASN A 229 -3.64 16.82 -15.48
CA ASN A 229 -4.06 17.53 -14.27
C ASN A 229 -3.45 16.94 -13.00
N ILE A 230 -2.14 16.73 -13.03
CA ILE A 230 -1.41 16.06 -11.95
C ILE A 230 -1.10 17.08 -10.85
N SER A 231 -1.41 16.73 -9.60
CA SER A 231 -1.01 17.49 -8.42
C SER A 231 -0.18 16.64 -7.47
N VAL A 232 0.70 17.31 -6.72
CA VAL A 232 1.58 16.69 -5.73
C VAL A 232 1.36 17.36 -4.37
N HIS A 233 1.25 16.57 -3.32
CA HIS A 233 0.99 17.03 -1.97
C HIS A 233 2.01 16.43 -1.00
N ALA A 234 2.42 17.21 0.01
CA ALA A 234 3.35 16.77 1.05
C ALA A 234 2.60 16.31 2.30
N ASP A 235 2.90 15.10 2.78
CA ASP A 235 2.48 14.61 4.11
C ASP A 235 0.97 14.77 4.40
N PHE A 236 0.10 14.37 3.50
CA PHE A 236 -1.37 14.49 3.64
C PHE A 236 -1.90 15.93 3.66
N LYS A 237 -1.10 16.91 3.31
CA LYS A 237 -1.47 18.34 3.33
C LYS A 237 -1.67 18.89 1.92
N ASP A 238 -2.29 20.05 1.81
CA ASP A 238 -2.41 20.76 0.54
C ASP A 238 -1.11 21.48 0.12
N THR A 239 -0.05 21.34 0.92
CA THR A 239 1.26 21.91 0.64
C THR A 239 1.90 21.24 -0.55
N ILE A 240 2.34 22.01 -1.54
CA ILE A 240 3.10 21.52 -2.69
C ILE A 240 4.55 21.30 -2.24
N PRO A 241 5.08 20.06 -2.30
CA PRO A 241 6.45 19.78 -1.92
C PRO A 241 7.44 20.31 -2.96
N THR A 242 8.65 20.65 -2.49
CA THR A 242 9.81 20.91 -3.33
C THR A 242 10.80 19.76 -3.19
N GLU A 243 11.75 19.65 -4.12
CA GLU A 243 12.81 18.62 -4.04
C GLU A 243 13.70 18.74 -2.81
N SER A 244 13.74 19.92 -2.19
CA SER A 244 14.59 20.23 -1.03
C SER A 244 13.83 20.22 0.29
N ASP A 245 12.53 19.96 0.30
CA ASP A 245 11.76 19.94 1.56
C ASP A 245 12.02 18.63 2.34
N GLU A 246 11.73 18.66 3.63
CA GLU A 246 11.94 17.53 4.55
C GLU A 246 10.67 16.72 4.79
N SER A 247 9.66 16.84 3.91
CA SER A 247 8.46 16.00 4.00
C SER A 247 8.83 14.52 3.89
N ALA A 248 8.09 13.68 4.60
CA ALA A 248 8.36 12.25 4.61
C ALA A 248 7.75 11.54 3.40
N ARG A 249 6.60 12.00 2.94
CA ARG A 249 5.77 11.31 1.97
C ARG A 249 5.19 12.29 0.95
N TRP A 250 5.23 11.90 -0.33
CA TRP A 250 4.60 12.64 -1.41
C TRP A 250 3.37 11.90 -1.92
N PHE A 251 2.29 12.63 -2.08
CA PHE A 251 1.03 12.14 -2.65
C PHE A 251 0.83 12.70 -4.04
N PHE A 252 0.53 11.83 -4.99
CA PHE A 252 0.25 12.21 -6.37
C PHE A 252 -1.20 11.94 -6.69
N ILE A 253 -1.87 12.92 -7.29
CA ILE A 253 -3.24 12.80 -7.79
C ILE A 253 -3.19 13.07 -9.29
N ALA A 254 -3.59 12.11 -10.08
CA ALA A 254 -3.52 12.17 -11.54
C ALA A 254 -4.88 11.78 -12.14
N HIS A 255 -5.21 12.33 -13.29
CA HIS A 255 -6.51 12.14 -13.90
C HIS A 255 -6.36 11.60 -15.33
N LYS A 256 -7.35 10.83 -15.77
CA LYS A 256 -7.53 10.38 -17.14
C LYS A 256 -8.67 11.18 -17.78
N ASP A 257 -8.41 11.77 -18.95
CA ASP A 257 -9.46 12.42 -19.74
C ASP A 257 -10.45 11.42 -20.34
#